data_f1f8868e4ef0432246da92019c3fa5b3
#
_entry.id   f1f8868e4ef0432246da92019c3fa5b3
#
_cell.length_a   1.000
_cell.length_b   1.000
_cell.length_c   1.000
_cell.angle_alpha   90.00
_cell.angle_beta   90.00
_cell.angle_gamma   90.00
#
_symmetry.space_group_name_H-M   'P 1'
#
loop_
_entity.id
_entity.type
_entity.pdbx_description
1 polymer ?
#
loop_
_entity_poly.entity_id
_entity_poly.type
_entity_poly.pdbx_seq_one_letter_code
_entity_poly.pdbx_strand_id
1 'polypeptide(L)'
;MQDIHDVLCDGLIGAIMRRATKTTAAWLGLAAGVAGLEHGYFEILQGDTRPDGMMIASIGPPCIPTEAWNACEPALTIIPNLFLSGAISVTLGLAILVWSAGFLQRAHAGIVLMLLSMALL
;
A
#
# COMPACT_ATOMS: atom_id res chain seq x y z
N MET A 1 21.21 32.40 -29.35
CA MET A 1 21.97 31.94 -28.15
C MET A 1 21.06 31.76 -26.91
N GLN A 2 19.98 32.50 -26.79
CA GLN A 2 18.94 32.32 -25.73
C GLN A 2 18.19 31.02 -25.86
N ASP A 3 17.74 30.60 -27.06
CA ASP A 3 16.98 29.37 -27.29
C ASP A 3 17.68 28.09 -26.77
N ILE A 4 18.99 27.99 -26.88
CA ILE A 4 19.72 26.78 -26.43
C ILE A 4 19.74 26.69 -24.92
N HIS A 5 19.87 27.82 -24.24
CA HIS A 5 19.88 27.89 -22.78
C HIS A 5 18.51 27.50 -22.21
N ASP A 6 17.43 27.96 -22.84
CA ASP A 6 16.06 27.67 -22.40
C ASP A 6 15.70 26.20 -22.60
N VAL A 7 16.06 25.61 -23.75
CA VAL A 7 15.88 24.18 -24.02
C VAL A 7 16.68 23.29 -23.04
N LEU A 8 17.89 23.69 -22.70
CA LEU A 8 18.70 22.94 -21.72
C LEU A 8 18.12 23.05 -20.30
N CYS A 9 17.65 24.23 -19.90
CA CYS A 9 17.01 24.43 -18.60
C CYS A 9 15.72 23.62 -18.49
N ASP A 10 14.86 23.67 -19.48
CA ASP A 10 13.59 22.90 -19.49
C ASP A 10 13.84 21.38 -19.46
N GLY A 11 14.83 20.91 -20.20
CA GLY A 11 15.24 19.52 -20.19
C GLY A 11 15.77 19.05 -18.82
N LEU A 12 16.59 19.89 -18.18
CA LEU A 12 17.15 19.61 -16.87
C LEU A 12 16.09 19.63 -15.76
N ILE A 13 15.24 20.63 -15.76
CA ILE A 13 14.12 20.74 -14.81
C ILE A 13 13.18 19.54 -14.96
N GLY A 14 12.81 19.18 -16.18
CA GLY A 14 11.97 18.02 -16.43
C GLY A 14 12.60 16.69 -15.98
N ALA A 15 13.91 16.54 -16.10
CA ALA A 15 14.64 15.37 -15.61
C ALA A 15 14.66 15.31 -14.08
N ILE A 16 14.91 16.43 -13.42
CA ILE A 16 14.91 16.54 -11.95
C ILE A 16 13.51 16.23 -11.40
N MET A 17 12.47 16.83 -11.97
CA MET A 17 11.10 16.61 -11.54
C MET A 17 10.69 15.13 -11.68
N ARG A 18 10.98 14.48 -12.80
CA ARG A 18 10.71 13.06 -13.00
C ARG A 18 11.44 12.19 -11.97
N ARG A 19 12.69 12.51 -11.64
CA ARG A 19 13.46 11.78 -10.64
C ARG A 19 12.85 11.96 -9.24
N ALA A 20 12.52 13.18 -8.87
CA ALA A 20 11.88 13.49 -7.59
C ALA A 20 10.54 12.75 -7.45
N THR A 21 9.68 12.81 -8.47
CA THR A 21 8.37 12.10 -8.46
C THR A 21 8.53 10.59 -8.28
N LYS A 22 9.48 9.97 -8.98
CA LYS A 22 9.73 8.53 -8.85
C LYS A 22 10.25 8.18 -7.45
N THR A 23 11.14 8.98 -6.90
CA THR A 23 11.67 8.77 -5.54
C THR A 23 10.58 8.90 -4.50
N THR A 24 9.72 9.93 -4.60
CA THR A 24 8.57 10.09 -3.72
C THR A 24 7.60 8.93 -3.83
N ALA A 25 7.27 8.51 -5.05
CA ALA A 25 6.41 7.35 -5.28
C ALA A 25 6.99 6.05 -4.70
N ALA A 26 8.33 5.87 -4.79
CA ALA A 26 9.00 4.73 -4.17
C ALA A 26 8.81 4.70 -2.65
N TRP A 27 9.08 5.81 -1.98
CA TRP A 27 8.94 5.89 -0.53
C TRP A 27 7.50 5.74 -0.05
N LEU A 28 6.55 6.35 -0.75
CA LEU A 28 5.12 6.19 -0.43
C LEU A 28 4.67 4.75 -0.65
N GLY A 29 5.10 4.12 -1.73
CA GLY A 29 4.80 2.72 -1.99
C GLY A 29 5.42 1.77 -0.96
N LEU A 30 6.67 2.02 -0.53
CA LEU A 30 7.29 1.24 0.54
C LEU A 30 6.52 1.39 1.85
N ALA A 31 6.13 2.60 2.22
CA ALA A 31 5.34 2.86 3.42
C ALA A 31 3.96 2.16 3.35
N ALA A 32 3.27 2.26 2.22
CA ALA A 32 1.99 1.59 2.00
C ALA A 32 2.11 0.06 2.05
N GLY A 33 3.17 -0.48 1.45
CA GLY A 33 3.44 -1.93 1.49
C GLY A 33 3.69 -2.44 2.91
N VAL A 34 4.46 -1.71 3.72
CA VAL A 34 4.69 -2.06 5.14
C VAL A 34 3.39 -1.98 5.92
N ALA A 35 2.60 -0.91 5.75
CA ALA A 35 1.31 -0.78 6.40
C ALA A 35 0.34 -1.92 6.03
N GLY A 36 0.32 -2.34 4.75
CA GLY A 36 -0.45 -3.49 4.30
C GLY A 36 -0.01 -4.82 4.94
N LEU A 37 1.30 -5.00 5.15
CA LEU A 37 1.82 -6.17 5.86
C LEU A 37 1.41 -6.18 7.32
N GLU A 38 1.56 -5.05 8.00
CA GLU A 38 1.18 -4.90 9.40
C GLU A 38 -0.31 -5.15 9.60
N HIS A 39 -1.14 -4.46 8.82
CA HIS A 39 -2.58 -4.63 8.88
C HIS A 39 -3.02 -6.08 8.59
N GLY A 40 -2.52 -6.66 7.52
CA GLY A 40 -2.83 -8.03 7.16
C GLY A 40 -2.35 -9.05 8.19
N TYR A 41 -1.21 -8.81 8.83
CA TYR A 41 -0.72 -9.65 9.91
C TYR A 41 -1.70 -9.68 11.11
N PHE A 42 -2.17 -8.52 11.55
CA PHE A 42 -3.13 -8.46 12.65
C PHE A 42 -4.50 -9.04 12.30
N GLU A 43 -4.95 -8.90 11.06
CA GLU A 43 -6.16 -9.58 10.58
C GLU A 43 -6.00 -11.11 10.61
N ILE A 44 -4.85 -11.64 10.18
CA ILE A 44 -4.56 -13.08 10.25
C ILE A 44 -4.61 -13.60 11.68
N LEU A 45 -4.13 -12.83 12.65
CA LEU A 45 -4.19 -13.19 14.07
C LEU A 45 -5.62 -13.31 14.60
N GLN A 46 -6.60 -12.63 13.99
CA GLN A 46 -8.01 -12.76 14.33
C GLN A 46 -8.59 -14.11 13.85
N GLY A 47 -7.89 -14.81 12.97
CA GLY A 47 -8.30 -16.13 12.49
C GLY A 47 -9.54 -16.11 11.60
N ASP A 48 -10.25 -17.22 11.58
CA ASP A 48 -11.48 -17.40 10.78
C ASP A 48 -12.68 -16.70 11.46
N THR A 49 -12.54 -15.39 11.64
CA THR A 49 -13.54 -14.54 12.29
C THR A 49 -14.21 -13.66 11.26
N ARG A 50 -15.54 -13.53 11.37
CA ARG A 50 -16.33 -12.65 10.51
C ARG A 50 -16.45 -11.28 11.19
N PRO A 51 -16.06 -10.16 10.50
CA PRO A 51 -16.28 -8.83 11.03
C PRO A 51 -17.78 -8.50 11.07
N ASP A 52 -18.18 -7.77 12.11
CA ASP A 52 -19.55 -7.23 12.21
C ASP A 52 -19.68 -5.99 11.34
N GLY A 53 -20.34 -6.11 10.21
CA GLY A 53 -20.65 -5.03 9.31
C GLY A 53 -19.76 -4.98 8.06
N MET A 54 -20.06 -4.04 7.18
CA MET A 54 -19.34 -3.83 5.93
C MET A 54 -18.36 -2.67 6.05
N MET A 55 -17.18 -2.87 5.55
CA MET A 55 -16.18 -1.88 5.13
C MET A 55 -15.52 -1.00 6.19
N ILE A 56 -16.19 -0.46 7.18
CA ILE A 56 -15.62 0.49 8.13
C ILE A 56 -15.99 0.12 9.58
N ALA A 57 -16.59 -1.03 9.75
CA ALA A 57 -16.93 -1.49 11.08
C ALA A 57 -15.69 -2.02 11.76
N SER A 58 -15.47 -1.58 12.98
CA SER A 58 -14.58 -2.26 13.90
C SER A 58 -15.01 -3.71 14.06
N ILE A 59 -14.04 -4.57 14.36
CA ILE A 59 -14.31 -5.97 14.67
C ILE A 59 -15.23 -6.03 15.88
N GLY A 60 -16.41 -6.61 15.69
CA GLY A 60 -17.33 -6.93 16.79
C GLY A 60 -16.88 -8.16 17.56
N PRO A 61 -17.48 -8.44 18.73
CA PRO A 61 -17.26 -9.69 19.43
C PRO A 61 -17.80 -10.88 18.63
N PRO A 62 -17.14 -12.08 18.63
CA PRO A 62 -15.91 -12.33 19.36
C PRO A 62 -14.67 -11.91 18.55
N CYS A 63 -13.81 -11.11 19.15
CA CYS A 63 -12.50 -10.80 18.59
C CYS A 63 -11.38 -11.26 19.53
N ILE A 64 -10.21 -11.50 18.99
CA ILE A 64 -9.03 -11.88 19.79
C ILE A 64 -8.19 -10.61 19.95
N PRO A 65 -8.04 -10.08 21.19
CA PRO A 65 -7.14 -8.94 21.42
C PRO A 65 -5.70 -9.30 21.03
N THR A 66 -5.04 -8.41 20.31
CA THR A 66 -3.63 -8.58 19.96
C THR A 66 -2.75 -8.34 21.19
N GLU A 67 -1.65 -9.08 21.31
CA GLU A 67 -0.72 -8.92 22.45
C GLU A 67 -0.05 -7.54 22.44
N ALA A 68 0.08 -6.91 21.28
CA ALA A 68 0.78 -5.64 21.13
C ALA A 68 0.10 -4.48 21.86
N TRP A 69 -1.23 -4.41 21.84
CA TRP A 69 -1.99 -3.31 22.47
C TRP A 69 -3.28 -3.76 23.15
N ASN A 70 -3.44 -5.05 23.36
CA ASN A 70 -4.59 -5.62 24.05
C ASN A 70 -5.95 -5.13 23.54
N ALA A 71 -6.05 -4.92 22.23
CA ALA A 71 -7.24 -4.45 21.54
C ALA A 71 -7.48 -5.25 20.26
N CYS A 72 -8.70 -5.24 19.78
CA CYS A 72 -9.05 -5.84 18.51
C CYS A 72 -8.70 -4.90 17.37
N GLU A 73 -8.13 -5.45 16.29
CA GLU A 73 -7.80 -4.69 15.10
C GLU A 73 -9.07 -4.30 14.34
N PRO A 74 -9.24 -3.02 13.95
CA PRO A 74 -10.36 -2.62 13.11
C PRO A 74 -10.27 -3.30 11.73
N ALA A 75 -11.35 -3.89 11.28
CA ALA A 75 -11.43 -4.45 9.94
C ALA A 75 -11.89 -3.39 8.93
N LEU A 76 -11.08 -3.13 7.92
CA LEU A 76 -11.40 -2.31 6.75
C LEU A 76 -11.47 -3.22 5.51
N THR A 77 -12.39 -4.18 5.52
CA THR A 77 -12.49 -5.17 4.45
C THR A 77 -13.91 -5.47 4.05
N ILE A 78 -14.12 -5.71 2.77
CA ILE A 78 -15.37 -6.23 2.22
C ILE A 78 -15.42 -7.77 2.26
N ILE A 79 -14.31 -8.40 2.63
CA ILE A 79 -14.17 -9.85 2.68
C ILE A 79 -14.69 -10.32 4.04
N PRO A 80 -15.73 -11.16 4.10
CA PRO A 80 -16.34 -11.57 5.37
C PRO A 80 -15.55 -12.66 6.10
N ASN A 81 -14.22 -12.56 6.08
CA ASN A 81 -13.29 -13.48 6.73
C ASN A 81 -11.96 -12.78 6.95
N LEU A 82 -11.59 -12.54 8.19
CA LEU A 82 -10.39 -11.78 8.55
C LEU A 82 -9.10 -12.52 8.19
N PHE A 83 -9.06 -13.83 8.33
CA PHE A 83 -7.89 -14.60 7.90
C PHE A 83 -7.64 -14.46 6.40
N LEU A 84 -8.69 -14.58 5.60
CA LEU A 84 -8.58 -14.46 4.13
C LEU A 84 -8.24 -13.01 3.72
N SER A 85 -8.88 -12.02 4.34
CA SER A 85 -8.58 -10.61 4.12
C SER A 85 -7.13 -10.29 4.44
N GLY A 86 -6.66 -10.73 5.61
CA GLY A 86 -5.28 -10.55 6.04
C GLY A 86 -4.26 -11.21 5.11
N ALA A 87 -4.54 -12.43 4.64
CA ALA A 87 -3.68 -13.13 3.69
C ALA A 87 -3.57 -12.39 2.34
N ILE A 88 -4.68 -11.82 1.87
CA ILE A 88 -4.70 -10.98 0.66
C ILE A 88 -3.93 -9.68 0.91
N SER A 89 -4.16 -9.01 2.03
CA SER A 89 -3.47 -7.76 2.41
C SER A 89 -1.95 -7.95 2.51
N VAL A 90 -1.48 -9.04 3.13
CA VAL A 90 -0.06 -9.40 3.18
C VAL A 90 0.50 -9.61 1.77
N THR A 91 -0.21 -10.35 0.93
CA THR A 91 0.25 -10.63 -0.44
C THR A 91 0.35 -9.35 -1.28
N LEU A 92 -0.66 -8.48 -1.20
CA LEU A 92 -0.66 -7.18 -1.88
C LEU A 92 0.39 -6.24 -1.31
N GLY A 93 0.56 -6.19 0.00
CA GLY A 93 1.61 -5.41 0.67
C GLY A 93 3.01 -5.81 0.19
N LEU A 94 3.29 -7.11 0.10
CA LEU A 94 4.55 -7.64 -0.47
C LEU A 94 4.71 -7.24 -1.94
N ALA A 95 3.66 -7.36 -2.74
CA ALA A 95 3.69 -6.98 -4.16
C ALA A 95 4.01 -5.48 -4.32
N ILE A 96 3.40 -4.61 -3.49
CA ILE A 96 3.66 -3.18 -3.48
C ILE A 96 5.11 -2.89 -3.08
N LEU A 97 5.64 -3.56 -2.05
CA LEU A 97 7.04 -3.40 -1.61
C LEU A 97 8.01 -3.74 -2.74
N VAL A 98 7.86 -4.93 -3.33
CA VAL A 98 8.72 -5.39 -4.42
C VAL A 98 8.62 -4.45 -5.64
N TRP A 99 7.41 -4.04 -5.97
CA TRP A 99 7.18 -3.12 -7.10
C TRP A 99 7.82 -1.75 -6.86
N SER A 100 7.63 -1.19 -5.67
CA SER A 100 8.17 0.12 -5.29
C SER A 100 9.69 0.12 -5.21
N ALA A 101 10.30 -0.98 -4.76
CA ALA A 101 11.75 -1.10 -4.65
C ALA A 101 12.45 -1.30 -6.00
N GLY A 102 11.87 -2.10 -6.91
CA GLY A 102 12.60 -2.58 -8.09
C GLY A 102 12.05 -2.13 -9.45
N PHE A 103 10.79 -1.71 -9.54
CA PHE A 103 10.13 -1.63 -10.84
C PHE A 103 9.65 -0.24 -11.25
N LEU A 104 9.83 0.80 -10.42
CA LEU A 104 9.36 2.17 -10.72
C LEU A 104 10.04 2.86 -11.90
N GLN A 105 11.11 2.28 -12.44
CA GLN A 105 11.76 2.80 -13.64
C GLN A 105 11.09 2.35 -14.95
N ARG A 106 10.22 1.32 -14.87
CA ARG A 106 9.55 0.76 -16.04
C ARG A 106 8.45 1.67 -16.57
N ALA A 107 8.12 1.51 -17.84
CA ALA A 107 6.91 2.11 -18.41
C ALA A 107 5.68 1.60 -17.66
N HIS A 108 4.70 2.50 -17.46
CA HIS A 108 3.45 2.21 -16.74
C HIS A 108 3.60 1.81 -15.25
N ALA A 109 4.79 1.94 -14.66
CA ALA A 109 5.05 1.56 -13.27
C ALA A 109 4.12 2.27 -12.27
N GLY A 110 3.82 3.55 -12.50
CA GLY A 110 2.90 4.33 -11.66
C GLY A 110 1.47 3.80 -11.71
N ILE A 111 1.00 3.37 -12.88
CA ILE A 111 -0.35 2.79 -13.03
C ILE A 111 -0.46 1.48 -12.24
N VAL A 112 0.54 0.62 -12.36
CA VAL A 112 0.57 -0.65 -11.63
C VAL A 112 0.59 -0.41 -10.12
N LEU A 113 1.42 0.53 -9.65
CA LEU A 113 1.46 0.88 -8.22
C LEU A 113 0.11 1.41 -7.73
N MET A 114 -0.54 2.27 -8.52
CA MET A 114 -1.86 2.80 -8.22
C MET A 114 -2.91 1.68 -8.11
N LEU A 115 -2.93 0.75 -9.07
CA LEU A 115 -3.87 -0.38 -9.06
C LEU A 115 -3.64 -1.31 -7.87
N LEU A 116 -2.38 -1.61 -7.54
CA LEU A 116 -2.04 -2.41 -6.37
C LEU A 116 -2.46 -1.72 -5.07
N SER A 117 -2.25 -0.40 -4.97
CA SER A 117 -2.65 0.37 -3.79
C SER A 117 -4.17 0.46 -3.64
N MET A 118 -4.91 0.57 -4.75
CA MET A 118 -6.37 0.53 -4.72
C MET A 118 -6.91 -0.85 -4.34
N ALA A 119 -6.22 -1.92 -4.72
CA ALA A 119 -6.62 -3.28 -4.35
C ALA A 119 -6.32 -3.61 -2.87
N LEU A 120 -5.41 -2.86 -2.24
CA LEU A 120 -5.07 -3.02 -0.83
C LEU A 120 -6.10 -2.35 0.10
N LEU A 121 -6.85 -1.33 -0.41
CA LEU A 121 -7.89 -0.63 0.33
C LEU A 121 -9.18 -1.47 0.41
#